data_1b388e845ed22388ef4d49daa8fdb5e3
#
_entry.id   1b388e845ed22388ef4d49daa8fdb5e3
#
_cell.length_a   1.000
_cell.length_b   1.000
_cell.length_c   1.000
_cell.angle_alpha   90.00
_cell.angle_beta   90.00
_cell.angle_gamma   90.00
#
_symmetry.space_group_name_H-M   'P 1'
#
loop_
_entity.id
_entity.type
_entity.pdbx_description
1 polymer ?
#
loop_
_entity_poly.entity_id
_entity_poly.type
_entity_poly.pdbx_seq_one_letter_code
_entity_poly.pdbx_strand_id
1 'polypeptide(L)'
;MRNSPVTALLAAGALLGWLSMPVAAAQSACADLGGTVDGDQTCQVHTANASYTLDYRFPVDYPDQQAVAAYLTQTRDGFVNVSGMPGSRDQPYVLDAKGTAYSSGTPARTQSLVFEVYQNVGGAHPQTWYKTFNYDVAARAPITFDTLFKPGSRPLDVVFPIVQRELQKQSGVEQAIPPTVGLDPVHYQNFAITDDSMIFFFGQGELLPEAAGASQANVPRSAVAALLA
;
A
#
# COMPACT_ATOMS: atom_id res chain seq x y z
N MET A 1 69.27 28.90 25.21
CA MET A 1 69.50 27.85 24.23
C MET A 1 68.70 26.61 24.67
N ARG A 2 67.59 26.37 24.10
CA ARG A 2 67.00 25.02 23.92
C ARG A 2 65.66 25.21 23.24
N ASN A 3 65.62 24.90 21.95
CA ASN A 3 64.47 24.84 21.11
C ASN A 3 63.68 23.58 21.41
N SER A 4 62.37 23.71 21.59
CA SER A 4 61.45 22.57 21.59
C SER A 4 60.49 22.73 20.42
N PRO A 5 60.31 21.69 19.59
CA PRO A 5 59.36 21.74 18.48
C PRO A 5 57.96 21.43 18.97
N VAL A 6 57.02 22.24 18.50
CA VAL A 6 55.58 22.05 18.67
C VAL A 6 55.11 21.01 17.64
N THR A 7 54.64 19.88 18.11
CA THR A 7 54.03 18.83 17.29
C THR A 7 52.58 19.15 17.05
N ALA A 8 52.23 19.46 15.82
CA ALA A 8 50.80 19.64 15.40
C ALA A 8 50.15 18.26 15.18
N LEU A 9 49.19 17.94 15.98
CA LEU A 9 48.30 16.79 15.78
C LEU A 9 47.19 17.16 14.80
N LEU A 10 47.26 16.58 13.60
CA LEU A 10 46.17 16.56 12.65
C LEU A 10 45.09 15.55 13.10
N ALA A 11 43.95 16.04 13.55
CA ALA A 11 42.76 15.22 13.77
C ALA A 11 42.05 14.98 12.44
N ALA A 12 42.26 13.81 11.86
CA ALA A 12 41.45 13.35 10.73
C ALA A 12 40.06 12.94 11.26
N GLY A 13 39.07 13.81 11.05
CA GLY A 13 37.68 13.51 11.33
C GLY A 13 37.13 12.50 10.30
N ALA A 14 36.85 11.29 10.72
CA ALA A 14 36.17 10.29 9.92
C ALA A 14 34.70 10.67 9.75
N LEU A 15 34.32 11.17 8.57
CA LEU A 15 32.94 11.23 8.12
C LEU A 15 32.56 9.84 7.58
N LEU A 16 32.13 8.95 8.43
CA LEU A 16 31.61 7.64 8.06
C LEU A 16 30.15 7.51 8.48
N GLY A 17 29.31 7.39 7.49
CA GLY A 17 28.20 6.44 7.56
C GLY A 17 26.85 6.91 8.08
N TRP A 18 26.08 7.59 7.26
CA TRP A 18 24.64 7.81 7.52
C TRP A 18 23.75 7.42 6.34
N LEU A 19 23.99 6.26 5.70
CA LEU A 19 23.19 5.86 4.52
C LEU A 19 22.73 4.38 4.51
N SER A 20 22.71 3.68 5.66
CA SER A 20 22.38 2.25 5.62
C SER A 20 21.25 1.78 6.54
N MET A 21 20.43 2.65 7.13
CA MET A 21 19.37 2.22 8.05
C MET A 21 18.04 1.73 7.41
N PRO A 22 17.55 2.18 6.24
CA PRO A 22 16.25 1.70 5.76
C PRO A 22 16.25 0.24 5.29
N VAL A 23 17.35 -0.25 4.72
CA VAL A 23 17.41 -1.63 4.18
C VAL A 23 17.38 -2.69 5.28
N ALA A 24 18.10 -2.47 6.38
CA ALA A 24 18.14 -3.43 7.50
C ALA A 24 16.76 -3.56 8.20
N ALA A 25 16.03 -2.45 8.37
CA ALA A 25 14.69 -2.47 8.95
C ALA A 25 13.67 -3.18 8.06
N ALA A 26 13.76 -3.00 6.74
CA ALA A 26 12.90 -3.66 5.77
C ALA A 26 13.15 -5.18 5.69
N GLN A 27 14.41 -5.60 5.76
CA GLN A 27 14.76 -7.02 5.84
C GLN A 27 14.29 -7.65 7.16
N SER A 28 14.35 -6.93 8.28
CA SER A 28 13.79 -7.43 9.55
C SER A 28 12.28 -7.62 9.47
N ALA A 29 11.54 -6.65 8.90
CA ALA A 29 10.09 -6.75 8.73
C ALA A 29 9.67 -7.97 7.89
N CYS A 30 10.41 -8.26 6.81
CA CYS A 30 10.17 -9.46 6.00
C CYS A 30 10.46 -10.75 6.79
N ALA A 31 11.56 -10.79 7.54
CA ALA A 31 11.92 -11.95 8.37
C ALA A 31 10.92 -12.17 9.52
N ASP A 32 10.41 -11.10 10.13
CA ASP A 32 9.37 -11.17 11.19
C ASP A 32 8.04 -11.74 10.68
N LEU A 33 7.77 -11.59 9.38
CA LEU A 33 6.65 -12.24 8.69
C LEU A 33 6.95 -13.69 8.29
N GLY A 34 8.18 -14.18 8.52
CA GLY A 34 8.63 -15.50 8.11
C GLY A 34 9.06 -15.58 6.64
N GLY A 35 9.36 -14.45 6.03
CA GLY A 35 9.72 -14.34 4.62
C GLY A 35 11.23 -14.24 4.37
N THR A 36 11.56 -14.25 3.08
CA THR A 36 12.91 -14.03 2.54
C THR A 36 12.86 -12.91 1.50
N VAL A 37 13.92 -12.11 1.44
CA VAL A 37 14.06 -11.06 0.42
C VAL A 37 14.88 -11.61 -0.74
N ASP A 38 14.35 -11.52 -1.96
CA ASP A 38 15.05 -11.91 -3.19
C ASP A 38 15.96 -10.82 -3.75
N GLY A 39 16.66 -11.14 -4.85
CA GLY A 39 17.60 -10.22 -5.51
C GLY A 39 16.96 -8.94 -6.04
N ASP A 40 15.66 -8.94 -6.27
CA ASP A 40 14.86 -7.80 -6.76
C ASP A 40 14.28 -6.95 -5.62
N GLN A 41 14.82 -7.10 -4.40
CA GLN A 41 14.32 -6.41 -3.20
C GLN A 41 12.83 -6.65 -2.94
N THR A 42 12.36 -7.85 -3.21
CA THR A 42 10.98 -8.28 -2.96
C THR A 42 10.95 -9.26 -1.79
N CYS A 43 10.14 -8.97 -0.77
CA CYS A 43 9.82 -9.91 0.29
C CYS A 43 8.86 -10.98 -0.23
N GLN A 44 9.17 -12.24 0.03
CA GLN A 44 8.32 -13.37 -0.26
C GLN A 44 8.09 -14.16 1.03
N VAL A 45 6.84 -14.27 1.42
CA VAL A 45 6.37 -15.09 2.55
C VAL A 45 5.51 -16.20 1.99
N HIS A 46 5.81 -17.43 2.33
CA HIS A 46 4.99 -18.59 1.98
C HIS A 46 4.82 -19.50 3.18
N THR A 47 3.57 -19.82 3.51
CA THR A 47 3.24 -20.79 4.56
C THR A 47 2.10 -21.67 4.06
N ALA A 48 2.30 -22.98 4.07
CA ALA A 48 1.28 -23.95 3.71
C ALA A 48 1.21 -25.06 4.76
N ASN A 49 -0.02 -25.39 5.16
CA ASN A 49 -0.32 -26.53 6.05
C ASN A 49 -1.71 -27.08 5.75
N ALA A 50 -2.19 -28.04 6.54
CA ALA A 50 -3.49 -28.68 6.32
C ALA A 50 -4.70 -27.72 6.49
N SER A 51 -4.51 -26.58 7.17
CA SER A 51 -5.58 -25.63 7.48
C SER A 51 -5.61 -24.45 6.53
N TYR A 52 -4.45 -23.98 6.04
CA TYR A 52 -4.37 -22.79 5.19
C TYR A 52 -3.10 -22.75 4.34
N THR A 53 -3.17 -21.91 3.32
CA THR A 53 -2.04 -21.37 2.56
C THR A 53 -2.02 -19.85 2.70
N LEU A 54 -0.84 -19.29 2.92
CA LEU A 54 -0.61 -17.86 3.03
C LEU A 54 0.57 -17.46 2.13
N ASP A 55 0.36 -16.51 1.23
CA ASP A 55 1.37 -15.99 0.32
C ASP A 55 1.38 -14.46 0.37
N TYR A 56 2.54 -13.87 0.74
CA TYR A 56 2.76 -12.43 0.64
C TYR A 56 3.92 -12.15 -0.31
N ARG A 57 3.75 -11.15 -1.17
CA ARG A 57 4.80 -10.67 -2.06
C ARG A 57 4.75 -9.14 -2.16
N PHE A 58 5.81 -8.47 -1.74
CA PHE A 58 5.86 -7.01 -1.75
C PHE A 58 7.28 -6.45 -1.80
N PRO A 59 7.51 -5.25 -2.40
CA PRO A 59 8.81 -4.59 -2.41
C PRO A 59 9.18 -4.09 -1.01
N VAL A 60 10.47 -4.21 -0.66
CA VAL A 60 10.99 -3.80 0.67
C VAL A 60 11.61 -2.40 0.68
N ASP A 61 11.52 -1.65 -0.40
CA ASP A 61 12.09 -0.31 -0.54
C ASP A 61 11.09 0.83 -0.23
N TYR A 62 9.85 0.49 0.19
CA TYR A 62 8.86 1.48 0.61
C TYR A 62 9.31 2.18 1.91
N PRO A 63 9.19 3.53 2.04
CA PRO A 63 9.78 4.27 3.15
C PRO A 63 9.24 3.93 4.54
N ASP A 64 7.93 3.66 4.67
CA ASP A 64 7.29 3.31 5.95
C ASP A 64 7.05 1.79 6.05
N GLN A 65 8.15 1.04 6.16
CA GLN A 65 8.09 -0.42 6.34
C GLN A 65 7.40 -0.84 7.63
N GLN A 66 7.42 0.01 8.66
CA GLN A 66 6.77 -0.31 9.92
C GLN A 66 5.24 -0.39 9.77
N ALA A 67 4.63 0.57 9.06
CA ALA A 67 3.20 0.55 8.80
C ALA A 67 2.79 -0.65 7.93
N VAL A 68 3.61 -1.00 6.94
CA VAL A 68 3.40 -2.17 6.07
C VAL A 68 3.46 -3.46 6.89
N ALA A 69 4.51 -3.66 7.69
CA ALA A 69 4.70 -4.85 8.53
C ALA A 69 3.57 -4.99 9.56
N ALA A 70 3.15 -3.90 10.19
CA ALA A 70 2.04 -3.90 11.15
C ALA A 70 0.73 -4.38 10.50
N TYR A 71 0.40 -3.85 9.31
CA TYR A 71 -0.79 -4.26 8.57
C TYR A 71 -0.75 -5.74 8.18
N LEU A 72 0.35 -6.20 7.58
CA LEU A 72 0.47 -7.59 7.13
C LEU A 72 0.47 -8.57 8.31
N THR A 73 1.08 -8.21 9.43
CA THR A 73 1.04 -9.00 10.66
C THR A 73 -0.39 -9.11 11.19
N GLN A 74 -1.10 -7.98 11.29
CA GLN A 74 -2.51 -7.98 11.75
C GLN A 74 -3.40 -8.83 10.82
N THR A 75 -3.22 -8.69 9.50
CA THR A 75 -3.98 -9.44 8.50
C THR A 75 -3.70 -10.94 8.61
N ARG A 76 -2.43 -11.33 8.72
CA ARG A 76 -2.01 -12.72 8.95
C ARG A 76 -2.63 -13.28 10.20
N ASP A 77 -2.48 -12.60 11.32
CA ASP A 77 -2.90 -13.10 12.64
C ASP A 77 -4.43 -13.25 12.69
N GLY A 78 -5.18 -12.32 12.11
CA GLY A 78 -6.63 -12.45 11.97
C GLY A 78 -7.04 -13.66 11.13
N PHE A 79 -6.39 -13.86 9.99
CA PHE A 79 -6.63 -15.01 9.11
C PHE A 79 -6.27 -16.35 9.77
N VAL A 80 -5.10 -16.43 10.42
CA VAL A 80 -4.66 -17.64 11.12
C VAL A 80 -5.64 -18.00 12.25
N ASN A 81 -6.13 -17.03 13.01
CA ASN A 81 -7.14 -17.25 14.05
C ASN A 81 -8.42 -17.87 13.47
N VAL A 82 -8.94 -17.33 12.36
CA VAL A 82 -10.12 -17.89 11.67
C VAL A 82 -9.84 -19.30 11.16
N SER A 83 -8.65 -19.54 10.61
CA SER A 83 -8.26 -20.86 10.09
C SER A 83 -8.13 -21.92 11.17
N GLY A 84 -7.91 -21.53 12.43
CA GLY A 84 -7.83 -22.42 13.59
C GLY A 84 -9.19 -22.77 14.21
N MET A 85 -10.28 -22.07 13.83
CA MET A 85 -11.60 -22.33 14.40
C MET A 85 -12.16 -23.69 13.95
N PRO A 86 -12.89 -24.40 14.84
CA PRO A 86 -13.59 -25.63 14.44
C PRO A 86 -14.63 -25.32 13.36
N GLY A 87 -14.63 -26.10 12.30
CA GLY A 87 -15.58 -25.97 11.21
C GLY A 87 -15.31 -27.02 10.13
N SER A 88 -16.31 -27.34 9.32
CA SER A 88 -16.11 -28.13 8.12
C SER A 88 -15.39 -27.30 7.07
N ARG A 89 -14.27 -27.78 6.58
CA ARG A 89 -13.57 -27.21 5.42
C ARG A 89 -13.18 -28.36 4.49
N ASP A 90 -13.52 -28.20 3.23
CA ASP A 90 -13.18 -29.19 2.21
C ASP A 90 -11.76 -28.94 1.64
N GLN A 91 -11.25 -27.72 1.80
CA GLN A 91 -9.93 -27.30 1.33
C GLN A 91 -9.28 -26.33 2.33
N PRO A 92 -7.95 -26.22 2.33
CA PRO A 92 -7.26 -25.19 3.10
C PRO A 92 -7.76 -23.80 2.76
N TYR A 93 -7.85 -22.92 3.76
CA TYR A 93 -8.13 -21.52 3.55
C TYR A 93 -6.97 -20.83 2.81
N VAL A 94 -7.23 -19.75 2.11
CA VAL A 94 -6.21 -19.04 1.31
C VAL A 94 -6.18 -17.58 1.70
N LEU A 95 -4.99 -17.04 1.89
CA LEU A 95 -4.72 -15.62 2.03
C LEU A 95 -3.54 -15.26 1.14
N ASP A 96 -3.79 -14.40 0.13
CA ASP A 96 -2.75 -13.85 -0.73
C ASP A 96 -2.70 -12.33 -0.60
N ALA A 97 -1.51 -11.74 -0.51
CA ALA A 97 -1.33 -10.29 -0.56
C ALA A 97 -0.17 -9.93 -1.50
N LYS A 98 -0.50 -9.21 -2.57
CA LYS A 98 0.47 -8.76 -3.56
C LYS A 98 0.62 -7.25 -3.51
N GLY A 99 1.82 -6.78 -3.15
CA GLY A 99 2.20 -5.38 -3.14
C GLY A 99 2.71 -4.91 -4.49
N THR A 100 2.18 -3.79 -4.98
CA THR A 100 2.65 -3.11 -6.20
C THR A 100 3.06 -1.68 -5.84
N ALA A 101 4.28 -1.30 -6.23
CA ALA A 101 4.81 0.04 -6.00
C ALA A 101 4.44 0.99 -7.14
N TYR A 102 4.15 2.24 -6.78
CA TYR A 102 3.97 3.38 -7.67
C TYR A 102 4.77 4.57 -7.16
N SER A 103 5.12 5.50 -8.04
CA SER A 103 5.81 6.72 -7.66
C SER A 103 5.42 7.89 -8.53
N SER A 104 5.64 9.10 -8.05
CA SER A 104 5.52 10.33 -8.86
C SER A 104 6.73 11.24 -8.65
N GLY A 105 7.16 11.89 -9.72
CA GLY A 105 8.34 12.76 -9.78
C GLY A 105 9.64 12.03 -10.10
N THR A 106 10.61 12.79 -10.64
CA THR A 106 11.97 12.32 -10.91
C THR A 106 12.97 13.36 -10.39
N PRO A 107 13.65 13.12 -9.24
CA PRO A 107 13.49 11.95 -8.35
C PRO A 107 12.09 11.87 -7.72
N ALA A 108 11.74 10.69 -7.22
CA ALA A 108 10.42 10.43 -6.64
C ALA A 108 10.09 11.42 -5.51
N ARG A 109 8.95 12.09 -5.63
CA ARG A 109 8.37 12.98 -4.60
C ARG A 109 7.38 12.25 -3.71
N THR A 110 6.60 11.34 -4.32
CA THR A 110 5.70 10.47 -3.60
C THR A 110 5.99 9.02 -3.95
N GLN A 111 5.78 8.14 -2.99
CA GLN A 111 5.80 6.70 -3.18
C GLN A 111 4.49 6.12 -2.67
N SER A 112 3.92 5.20 -3.43
CA SER A 112 2.71 4.48 -3.05
C SER A 112 2.98 2.98 -3.12
N LEU A 113 2.50 2.25 -2.12
CA LEU A 113 2.50 0.79 -2.11
C LEU A 113 1.06 0.32 -1.96
N VAL A 114 0.59 -0.45 -2.93
CA VAL A 114 -0.78 -0.95 -3.01
C VAL A 114 -0.77 -2.45 -2.83
N PHE A 115 -1.43 -2.94 -1.81
CA PHE A 115 -1.71 -4.36 -1.63
C PHE A 115 -3.08 -4.70 -2.21
N GLU A 116 -3.13 -5.66 -3.11
CA GLU A 116 -4.31 -6.43 -3.44
C GLU A 116 -4.31 -7.65 -2.54
N VAL A 117 -5.37 -7.81 -1.74
CA VAL A 117 -5.48 -8.90 -0.76
C VAL A 117 -6.67 -9.76 -1.13
N TYR A 118 -6.40 -11.03 -1.39
CA TYR A 118 -7.41 -12.06 -1.64
C TYR A 118 -7.51 -12.98 -0.44
N GLN A 119 -8.73 -13.26 0.00
CA GLN A 119 -8.99 -14.20 1.10
C GLN A 119 -10.13 -15.15 0.74
N ASN A 120 -9.89 -16.43 0.97
CA ASN A 120 -10.90 -17.49 0.94
C ASN A 120 -10.90 -18.24 2.26
N VAL A 121 -11.95 -18.08 3.04
CA VAL A 121 -12.14 -18.76 4.35
C VAL A 121 -13.32 -19.74 4.31
N GLY A 122 -13.62 -20.28 3.12
CA GLY A 122 -14.67 -21.31 2.95
C GLY A 122 -16.10 -20.77 3.02
N GLY A 123 -16.30 -19.45 2.90
CA GLY A 123 -17.64 -18.84 2.76
C GLY A 123 -18.20 -19.00 1.35
N ALA A 124 -19.38 -18.43 1.11
CA ALA A 124 -20.05 -18.48 -0.20
C ALA A 124 -19.22 -17.87 -1.32
N HIS A 125 -18.43 -16.83 -1.00
CA HIS A 125 -17.57 -16.13 -1.95
C HIS A 125 -16.24 -15.74 -1.30
N PRO A 126 -15.10 -15.89 -2.01
CA PRO A 126 -13.85 -15.26 -1.61
C PRO A 126 -14.00 -13.73 -1.66
N GLN A 127 -13.16 -13.04 -0.89
CA GLN A 127 -13.14 -11.59 -0.82
C GLN A 127 -11.83 -11.05 -1.37
N THR A 128 -11.89 -9.95 -2.13
CA THR A 128 -10.72 -9.20 -2.56
C THR A 128 -10.89 -7.75 -2.14
N TRP A 129 -9.88 -7.22 -1.47
CA TRP A 129 -9.83 -5.80 -1.09
C TRP A 129 -8.46 -5.21 -1.33
N TYR A 130 -8.36 -3.88 -1.19
CA TYR A 130 -7.10 -3.17 -1.30
C TYR A 130 -6.70 -2.52 0.02
N LYS A 131 -5.40 -2.42 0.21
CA LYS A 131 -4.79 -1.57 1.24
C LYS A 131 -3.65 -0.79 0.61
N THR A 132 -3.71 0.53 0.73
CA THR A 132 -2.67 1.40 0.18
C THR A 132 -1.92 2.13 1.27
N PHE A 133 -0.66 2.39 1.00
CA PHE A 133 0.22 3.24 1.77
C PHE A 133 0.79 4.28 0.82
N ASN A 134 0.64 5.55 1.15
CA ASN A 134 1.17 6.66 0.36
C ASN A 134 2.09 7.51 1.24
N TYR A 135 3.21 7.95 0.70
CA TYR A 135 4.26 8.63 1.43
C TYR A 135 4.80 9.84 0.67
N ASP A 136 4.90 10.97 1.34
CA ASP A 136 5.64 12.14 0.87
C ASP A 136 7.11 11.98 1.26
N VAL A 137 7.97 11.87 0.25
CA VAL A 137 9.41 11.63 0.45
C VAL A 137 10.10 12.85 1.05
N ALA A 138 9.67 14.07 0.69
CA ALA A 138 10.26 15.31 1.19
C ALA A 138 9.81 15.62 2.62
N ALA A 139 8.51 15.50 2.90
CA ALA A 139 7.95 15.70 4.23
C ALA A 139 8.24 14.54 5.18
N ARG A 140 8.65 13.39 4.67
CA ARG A 140 8.83 12.13 5.42
C ARG A 140 7.59 11.76 6.22
N ALA A 141 6.44 11.82 5.58
CA ALA A 141 5.15 11.62 6.23
C ALA A 141 4.18 10.84 5.34
N PRO A 142 3.25 10.07 5.92
CA PRO A 142 2.19 9.43 5.16
C PRO A 142 1.26 10.48 4.54
N ILE A 143 0.75 10.16 3.34
CA ILE A 143 -0.30 10.92 2.66
C ILE A 143 -1.60 10.14 2.82
N THR A 144 -2.61 10.78 3.40
CA THR A 144 -3.98 10.27 3.50
C THR A 144 -4.89 11.00 2.51
N PHE A 145 -6.11 10.51 2.29
CA PHE A 145 -7.10 11.21 1.47
C PHE A 145 -7.33 12.66 1.97
N ASP A 146 -7.39 12.85 3.28
CA ASP A 146 -7.64 14.17 3.88
C ASP A 146 -6.45 15.14 3.70
N THR A 147 -5.21 14.62 3.72
CA THR A 147 -4.00 15.45 3.55
C THR A 147 -3.62 15.65 2.09
N LEU A 148 -4.17 14.86 1.18
CA LEU A 148 -3.92 14.95 -0.25
C LEU A 148 -4.53 16.19 -0.88
N PHE A 149 -5.66 16.64 -0.35
CA PHE A 149 -6.42 17.78 -0.87
C PHE A 149 -6.39 18.98 0.07
N LYS A 150 -6.52 20.18 -0.51
CA LYS A 150 -6.59 21.41 0.26
C LYS A 150 -7.75 21.38 1.25
N PRO A 151 -7.54 21.85 2.48
CA PRO A 151 -8.62 21.96 3.47
C PRO A 151 -9.82 22.74 2.93
N GLY A 152 -11.02 22.22 3.15
CA GLY A 152 -12.27 22.83 2.71
C GLY A 152 -12.57 22.69 1.20
N SER A 153 -11.71 22.03 0.43
CA SER A 153 -12.03 21.66 -0.95
C SER A 153 -13.04 20.51 -0.98
N ARG A 154 -13.69 20.34 -2.13
CA ARG A 154 -14.66 19.27 -2.37
C ARG A 154 -14.18 18.35 -3.50
N PRO A 155 -13.13 17.56 -3.28
CA PRO A 155 -12.50 16.78 -4.33
C PRO A 155 -13.44 15.75 -4.96
N LEU A 156 -14.36 15.17 -4.21
CA LEU A 156 -15.30 14.15 -4.71
C LEU A 156 -16.29 14.70 -5.74
N ASP A 157 -16.58 15.99 -5.75
CA ASP A 157 -17.40 16.61 -6.80
C ASP A 157 -16.75 16.47 -8.19
N VAL A 158 -15.42 16.34 -8.23
CA VAL A 158 -14.63 16.13 -9.46
C VAL A 158 -14.26 14.65 -9.65
N VAL A 159 -13.81 13.98 -8.60
CA VAL A 159 -13.32 12.60 -8.63
C VAL A 159 -14.46 11.62 -8.94
N PHE A 160 -15.58 11.73 -8.23
CA PHE A 160 -16.67 10.75 -8.35
C PHE A 160 -17.24 10.59 -9.76
N PRO A 161 -17.57 11.66 -10.52
CA PRO A 161 -18.05 11.50 -11.90
C PRO A 161 -17.05 10.81 -12.83
N ILE A 162 -15.74 10.95 -12.58
CA ILE A 162 -14.70 10.28 -13.36
C ILE A 162 -14.67 8.80 -12.98
N VAL A 163 -14.62 8.51 -11.67
CA VAL A 163 -14.63 7.15 -11.14
C VAL A 163 -15.84 6.38 -11.64
N GLN A 164 -17.05 6.94 -11.54
CA GLN A 164 -18.27 6.29 -12.00
C GLN A 164 -18.17 5.88 -13.49
N ARG A 165 -17.70 6.78 -14.36
CA ARG A 165 -17.54 6.47 -15.79
C ARG A 165 -16.51 5.37 -16.05
N GLU A 166 -15.37 5.42 -15.36
CA GLU A 166 -14.33 4.40 -15.51
C GLU A 166 -14.81 3.03 -15.04
N LEU A 167 -15.48 2.96 -13.89
CA LEU A 167 -16.02 1.72 -13.36
C LEU A 167 -17.14 1.15 -14.25
N GLN A 168 -18.05 1.97 -14.76
CA GLN A 168 -19.09 1.54 -15.70
C GLN A 168 -18.49 0.99 -17.00
N LYS A 169 -17.47 1.66 -17.53
CA LYS A 169 -16.78 1.21 -18.75
C LYS A 169 -16.08 -0.14 -18.57
N GLN A 170 -15.46 -0.37 -17.41
CA GLN A 170 -14.70 -1.60 -17.12
C GLN A 170 -15.62 -2.78 -16.81
N SER A 171 -16.66 -2.56 -16.03
CA SER A 171 -17.55 -3.63 -15.55
C SER A 171 -18.70 -3.95 -16.52
N GLY A 172 -19.04 -3.04 -17.43
CA GLY A 172 -20.27 -3.13 -18.23
C GLY A 172 -21.55 -2.94 -17.41
N VAL A 173 -21.44 -2.57 -16.12
CA VAL A 173 -22.57 -2.29 -15.24
C VAL A 173 -23.09 -0.88 -15.55
N GLU A 174 -24.28 -0.79 -16.16
CA GLU A 174 -24.90 0.49 -16.52
C GLU A 174 -25.51 1.22 -15.30
N GLN A 175 -25.78 0.49 -14.22
CA GLN A 175 -26.39 1.08 -13.03
C GLN A 175 -25.48 2.17 -12.44
N ALA A 176 -26.06 3.36 -12.28
CA ALA A 176 -25.34 4.48 -11.64
C ALA A 176 -25.11 4.20 -10.15
N ILE A 177 -23.89 4.50 -9.71
CA ILE A 177 -23.56 4.51 -8.26
C ILE A 177 -24.35 5.64 -7.61
N PRO A 178 -25.15 5.38 -6.56
CA PRO A 178 -25.88 6.44 -5.88
C PRO A 178 -24.95 7.53 -5.34
N PRO A 179 -25.26 8.83 -5.49
CA PRO A 179 -24.41 9.91 -4.97
C PRO A 179 -24.14 9.82 -3.47
N THR A 180 -25.06 9.26 -2.69
CA THR A 180 -24.89 9.01 -1.25
C THR A 180 -23.77 8.01 -0.93
N VAL A 181 -23.43 7.14 -1.88
CA VAL A 181 -22.31 6.20 -1.79
C VAL A 181 -21.09 6.79 -2.48
N GLY A 182 -21.25 7.24 -3.72
CA GLY A 182 -20.13 7.73 -4.54
C GLY A 182 -19.47 9.02 -4.05
N LEU A 183 -20.14 9.82 -3.22
CA LEU A 183 -19.57 11.03 -2.61
C LEU A 183 -19.10 10.81 -1.15
N ASP A 184 -19.12 9.57 -0.66
CA ASP A 184 -18.61 9.26 0.68
C ASP A 184 -17.08 9.06 0.61
N PRO A 185 -16.28 9.89 1.32
CA PRO A 185 -14.83 9.78 1.32
C PRO A 185 -14.29 8.47 1.90
N VAL A 186 -15.10 7.70 2.63
CA VAL A 186 -14.70 6.40 3.17
C VAL A 186 -14.27 5.42 2.08
N HIS A 187 -14.86 5.51 0.88
CA HIS A 187 -14.54 4.67 -0.26
C HIS A 187 -13.27 5.07 -1.02
N TYR A 188 -12.67 6.23 -0.72
CA TYR A 188 -11.53 6.77 -1.46
C TYR A 188 -10.22 6.72 -0.67
N GLN A 189 -10.19 5.92 0.40
CA GLN A 189 -9.00 5.80 1.25
C GLN A 189 -7.87 5.01 0.58
N ASN A 190 -8.20 4.15 -0.39
CA ASN A 190 -7.22 3.35 -1.10
C ASN A 190 -6.91 3.99 -2.46
N PHE A 191 -5.72 4.60 -2.56
CA PHE A 191 -5.27 5.24 -3.79
C PHE A 191 -3.76 5.13 -3.98
N ALA A 192 -3.27 5.35 -5.21
CA ALA A 192 -1.87 5.54 -5.55
C ALA A 192 -1.70 6.84 -6.35
N ILE A 193 -0.52 7.43 -6.24
CA ILE A 193 -0.15 8.68 -6.91
C ILE A 193 0.91 8.39 -7.96
N THR A 194 0.62 8.73 -9.22
CA THR A 194 1.56 8.67 -10.34
C THR A 194 1.79 10.06 -10.91
N ASP A 195 2.64 10.21 -11.92
CA ASP A 195 2.86 11.50 -12.57
C ASP A 195 1.59 12.04 -13.23
N ASP A 196 0.83 11.16 -13.87
CA ASP A 196 -0.31 11.53 -14.71
C ASP A 196 -1.67 11.32 -14.05
N SER A 197 -1.74 10.46 -13.04
CA SER A 197 -3.01 9.98 -12.48
C SER A 197 -2.96 9.79 -10.97
N MET A 198 -4.14 9.88 -10.38
CA MET A 198 -4.47 9.26 -9.11
C MET A 198 -5.30 8.01 -9.42
N ILE A 199 -4.85 6.87 -8.93
CA ILE A 199 -5.53 5.60 -9.12
C ILE A 199 -6.25 5.27 -7.82
N PHE A 200 -7.58 5.20 -7.86
CA PHE A 200 -8.38 4.76 -6.72
C PHE A 200 -8.70 3.28 -6.86
N PHE A 201 -8.62 2.55 -5.75
CA PHE A 201 -8.82 1.11 -5.68
C PHE A 201 -10.03 0.81 -4.79
N PHE A 202 -10.91 -0.05 -5.27
CA PHE A 202 -12.18 -0.39 -4.61
C PHE A 202 -12.25 -1.91 -4.42
N GLY A 203 -12.47 -2.32 -3.19
CA GLY A 203 -12.67 -3.72 -2.85
C GLY A 203 -13.93 -4.30 -3.49
N GLN A 204 -14.03 -5.61 -3.50
CA GLN A 204 -15.19 -6.32 -3.99
C GLN A 204 -16.45 -5.92 -3.22
N GLY A 205 -17.50 -5.52 -3.92
CA GLY A 205 -18.76 -5.06 -3.33
C GLY A 205 -18.74 -3.64 -2.77
N GLU A 206 -17.63 -2.88 -2.91
CA GLU A 206 -17.50 -1.54 -2.31
C GLU A 206 -18.29 -0.46 -3.07
N LEU A 207 -18.09 -0.30 -4.36
CA LEU A 207 -18.84 0.61 -5.23
C LEU A 207 -19.66 -0.09 -6.30
N LEU A 208 -19.27 -1.28 -6.68
CA LEU A 208 -19.93 -2.14 -7.65
C LEU A 208 -20.50 -3.38 -6.95
N PRO A 209 -21.47 -4.09 -7.54
CA PRO A 209 -21.92 -5.38 -7.01
C PRO A 209 -20.73 -6.36 -6.85
N GLU A 210 -20.79 -7.23 -5.85
CA GLU A 210 -19.73 -8.22 -5.58
C GLU A 210 -19.31 -9.04 -6.80
N ALA A 211 -20.28 -9.37 -7.68
CA ALA A 211 -20.04 -10.12 -8.92
C ALA A 211 -19.10 -9.39 -9.92
N ALA A 212 -18.93 -8.08 -9.78
CA ALA A 212 -17.99 -7.31 -10.60
C ALA A 212 -16.54 -7.45 -10.10
N GLY A 213 -16.33 -8.02 -8.90
CA GLY A 213 -15.03 -8.17 -8.30
C GLY A 213 -14.46 -6.85 -7.74
N ALA A 214 -13.19 -6.89 -7.36
CA ALA A 214 -12.43 -5.70 -7.00
C ALA A 214 -12.12 -4.87 -8.26
N SER A 215 -12.03 -3.55 -8.12
CA SER A 215 -11.92 -2.64 -9.26
C SER A 215 -11.01 -1.45 -8.96
N GLN A 216 -10.61 -0.73 -10.00
CA GLN A 216 -9.82 0.50 -9.86
C GLN A 216 -10.28 1.55 -10.88
N ALA A 217 -10.05 2.82 -10.57
CA ALA A 217 -10.35 3.91 -11.50
C ALA A 217 -9.20 4.91 -11.57
N ASN A 218 -8.84 5.30 -12.79
CA ASN A 218 -7.80 6.30 -13.04
C ASN A 218 -8.43 7.69 -13.14
N VAL A 219 -8.05 8.58 -12.25
CA VAL A 219 -8.44 9.99 -12.28
C VAL A 219 -7.23 10.80 -12.77
N PRO A 220 -7.32 11.46 -13.94
CA PRO A 220 -6.22 12.30 -14.41
C PRO A 220 -5.82 13.33 -13.36
N ARG A 221 -4.54 13.44 -13.05
CA ARG A 221 -4.03 14.39 -12.05
C ARG A 221 -4.36 15.82 -12.40
N SER A 222 -4.42 16.13 -13.70
CA SER A 222 -4.82 17.44 -14.21
C SER A 222 -6.25 17.83 -13.81
N ALA A 223 -7.16 16.87 -13.67
CA ALA A 223 -8.54 17.14 -13.28
C ALA A 223 -8.67 17.64 -11.85
N VAL A 224 -7.76 17.23 -10.96
CA VAL A 224 -7.76 17.58 -9.53
C VAL A 224 -6.62 18.52 -9.13
N ALA A 225 -5.78 18.95 -10.07
CA ALA A 225 -4.55 19.72 -9.79
C ALA A 225 -4.79 20.99 -8.94
N ALA A 226 -5.89 21.68 -9.17
CA ALA A 226 -6.25 22.89 -8.41
C ALA A 226 -6.66 22.59 -6.95
N LEU A 227 -7.02 21.33 -6.65
CA LEU A 227 -7.52 20.88 -5.35
C LEU A 227 -6.42 20.22 -4.50
N LEU A 228 -5.30 19.81 -5.11
CA LEU A 228 -4.17 19.18 -4.39
C LEU A 228 -3.51 20.17 -3.43
N ALA A 229 -3.11 19.66 -2.25
CA ALA A 229 -2.42 20.40 -1.20
C ALA A 229 -0.97 20.76 -1.58
#